data_369b673edace1e907b01824a79b3bb03
#
_entry.id   369b673edace1e907b01824a79b3bb03
#
_cell.length_a   1.000
_cell.length_b   1.000
_cell.length_c   1.000
_cell.angle_alpha   90.00
_cell.angle_beta   90.00
_cell.angle_gamma   90.00
#
_symmetry.space_group_name_H-M   'P 1'
#
loop_
_entity.id
_entity.type
_entity.pdbx_description
1 polymer ?
#
loop_
_entity_poly.entity_id
_entity_poly.type
_entity_poly.pdbx_seq_one_letter_code
_entity_poly.pdbx_strand_id
1 'polypeptide(L)'
;MSYLTLPFSLPELQAAARAPTDLDELLYCGQYPPLYDRDVSPLHWYADYVATYVERDVRQMVNIQDLAIFQRFIRLCAGRTGQLLNLSSLANDAGIAVNTARAWLSVLEASYLVYLLPPHHRNFRKRLVKSAKLYFIDSGLAAWLLGIQDAGQLSIHPMRGALFENWVITELLKQRFNRALVSNLYFWRDNSGNEIDVLEVMACQ
;
A
#
# COMPACT_ATOMS: atom_id res chain seq x y z
N MET A 1 -11.64 -14.26 18.13
CA MET A 1 -10.37 -14.27 17.42
C MET A 1 -10.67 -13.63 16.06
N SER A 2 -10.24 -12.41 15.82
CA SER A 2 -10.44 -11.77 14.51
C SER A 2 -9.30 -12.22 13.59
N TYR A 3 -9.65 -12.90 12.51
CA TYR A 3 -8.68 -13.23 11.47
C TYR A 3 -8.45 -11.99 10.62
N LEU A 4 -7.18 -11.63 10.43
CA LEU A 4 -6.78 -10.61 9.49
C LEU A 4 -6.90 -11.21 8.09
N THR A 5 -7.79 -10.66 7.27
CA THR A 5 -7.93 -11.08 5.87
C THR A 5 -7.19 -10.07 4.99
N LEU A 6 -6.04 -10.48 4.45
CA LEU A 6 -5.26 -9.72 3.47
C LEU A 6 -5.56 -10.22 2.05
N PRO A 7 -5.19 -9.45 1.01
CA PRO A 7 -5.11 -9.97 -0.34
C PRO A 7 -4.20 -11.21 -0.41
N PHE A 8 -4.43 -12.10 -1.38
CA PHE A 8 -3.58 -13.28 -1.57
C PHE A 8 -2.10 -12.92 -1.70
N SER A 9 -1.23 -13.79 -1.24
CA SER A 9 0.18 -13.77 -1.61
C SER A 9 0.41 -14.49 -2.94
N LEU A 10 1.53 -14.20 -3.61
CA LEU A 10 1.88 -14.89 -4.85
C LEU A 10 1.94 -16.44 -4.69
N PRO A 11 2.53 -17.00 -3.61
CA PRO A 11 2.52 -18.44 -3.40
C PRO A 11 1.10 -19.03 -3.29
N GLU A 12 0.15 -18.32 -2.70
CA GLU A 12 -1.25 -18.78 -2.62
C GLU A 12 -1.90 -18.81 -4.01
N LEU A 13 -1.68 -17.78 -4.84
CA LEU A 13 -2.16 -17.75 -6.22
C LEU A 13 -1.52 -18.83 -7.09
N GLN A 14 -0.21 -19.09 -6.90
CA GLN A 14 0.50 -20.16 -7.60
C GLN A 14 -0.03 -21.54 -7.22
N ALA A 15 -0.26 -21.78 -5.91
CA ALA A 15 -0.82 -23.03 -5.41
C ALA A 15 -2.24 -23.29 -5.96
N ALA A 16 -3.01 -22.22 -6.21
CA ALA A 16 -4.34 -22.29 -6.82
C ALA A 16 -4.31 -22.32 -8.36
N ALA A 17 -3.12 -22.31 -8.99
CA ALA A 17 -2.93 -22.16 -10.45
C ALA A 17 -3.68 -20.94 -11.05
N ARG A 18 -3.73 -19.84 -10.31
CA ARG A 18 -4.41 -18.59 -10.66
C ARG A 18 -3.47 -17.39 -10.84
N ALA A 19 -2.17 -17.57 -10.56
CA ALA A 19 -1.20 -16.50 -10.70
C ALA A 19 -1.08 -16.05 -12.16
N PRO A 20 -1.20 -14.76 -12.49
CA PRO A 20 -0.86 -14.22 -13.79
C PRO A 20 0.60 -14.57 -14.15
N THR A 21 0.88 -14.84 -15.41
CA THR A 21 2.24 -15.11 -15.90
C THR A 21 3.00 -13.82 -16.21
N ASP A 22 2.27 -12.76 -16.51
CA ASP A 22 2.82 -11.44 -16.79
C ASP A 22 2.84 -10.59 -15.51
N LEU A 23 3.97 -9.91 -15.27
CA LEU A 23 4.15 -9.09 -14.08
C LEU A 23 3.24 -7.86 -14.09
N ASP A 24 3.10 -7.21 -15.23
CA ASP A 24 2.30 -5.98 -15.31
C ASP A 24 0.81 -6.29 -15.15
N GLU A 25 0.36 -7.47 -15.60
CA GLU A 25 -0.97 -7.98 -15.32
C GLU A 25 -1.17 -8.25 -13.83
N LEU A 26 -0.20 -8.90 -13.16
CA LEU A 26 -0.25 -9.14 -11.72
C LEU A 26 -0.31 -7.83 -10.92
N LEU A 27 0.52 -6.85 -11.27
CA LEU A 27 0.56 -5.55 -10.59
C LEU A 27 -0.73 -4.75 -10.80
N TYR A 28 -1.32 -4.82 -12.00
CA TYR A 28 -2.57 -4.14 -12.36
C TYR A 28 -3.79 -4.80 -11.72
N CYS A 29 -3.89 -6.12 -11.81
CA CYS A 29 -4.99 -6.86 -11.22
C CYS A 29 -4.97 -6.79 -9.68
N GLY A 30 -3.78 -6.71 -9.07
CA GLY A 30 -3.66 -6.89 -7.64
C GLY A 30 -3.98 -8.32 -7.21
N GLN A 31 -4.26 -8.50 -5.93
CA GLN A 31 -4.35 -9.84 -5.35
C GLN A 31 -5.59 -10.03 -4.44
N TYR A 32 -6.61 -9.19 -4.57
CA TYR A 32 -7.86 -9.39 -3.83
C TYR A 32 -8.62 -10.63 -4.33
N PRO A 33 -9.13 -11.47 -3.41
CA PRO A 33 -9.78 -12.75 -3.75
C PRO A 33 -10.88 -12.68 -4.82
N PRO A 34 -11.80 -11.68 -4.81
CA PRO A 34 -12.85 -11.61 -5.82
C PRO A 34 -12.37 -11.48 -7.27
N LEU A 35 -11.16 -10.98 -7.49
CA LEU A 35 -10.55 -10.85 -8.83
C LEU A 35 -10.11 -12.19 -9.41
N TYR A 36 -9.98 -13.22 -8.57
CA TYR A 36 -9.55 -14.57 -8.94
C TYR A 36 -10.65 -15.61 -8.82
N ASP A 37 -11.68 -15.32 -8.03
CA ASP A 37 -12.80 -16.23 -7.74
C ASP A 37 -14.01 -15.93 -8.61
N ARG A 38 -14.12 -14.71 -9.14
CA ARG A 38 -15.23 -14.24 -9.96
C ARG A 38 -14.73 -13.71 -11.29
N ASP A 39 -15.57 -13.81 -12.31
CA ASP A 39 -15.30 -13.19 -13.62
C ASP A 39 -15.67 -11.69 -13.58
N VAL A 40 -14.81 -10.91 -12.92
CA VAL A 40 -14.99 -9.46 -12.75
C VAL A 40 -13.78 -8.70 -13.25
N SER A 41 -14.01 -7.61 -13.97
CA SER A 41 -12.94 -6.70 -14.38
C SER A 41 -12.33 -6.00 -13.17
N PRO A 42 -10.99 -5.94 -13.03
CA PRO A 42 -10.32 -5.19 -11.97
C PRO A 42 -10.81 -3.73 -11.90
N LEU A 43 -10.97 -3.08 -13.06
CA LEU A 43 -11.43 -1.69 -13.13
C LEU A 43 -12.77 -1.47 -12.44
N HIS A 44 -13.74 -2.35 -12.69
CA HIS A 44 -15.08 -2.24 -12.09
C HIS A 44 -15.05 -2.66 -10.62
N TRP A 45 -14.35 -3.75 -10.32
CA TRP A 45 -14.27 -4.24 -8.94
C TRP A 45 -13.66 -3.22 -7.99
N TYR A 46 -12.54 -2.57 -8.37
CA TYR A 46 -11.94 -1.53 -7.53
C TYR A 46 -12.81 -0.29 -7.38
N ALA A 47 -13.58 0.07 -8.42
CA ALA A 47 -14.57 1.15 -8.32
C ALA A 47 -15.61 0.85 -7.24
N ASP A 48 -16.18 -0.36 -7.26
CA ASP A 48 -17.16 -0.80 -6.27
C ASP A 48 -16.54 -0.96 -4.87
N TYR A 49 -15.33 -1.50 -4.79
CA TYR A 49 -14.61 -1.67 -3.53
C TYR A 49 -14.31 -0.33 -2.85
N VAL A 50 -13.83 0.66 -3.62
CA VAL A 50 -13.57 2.00 -3.09
C VAL A 50 -14.87 2.66 -2.65
N ALA A 51 -15.91 2.64 -3.47
CA ALA A 51 -17.20 3.25 -3.14
C ALA A 51 -17.88 2.60 -1.93
N THR A 52 -17.77 1.29 -1.78
CA THR A 52 -18.48 0.55 -0.70
C THR A 52 -17.66 0.45 0.57
N TYR A 53 -16.41 0.02 0.49
CA TYR A 53 -15.59 -0.20 1.68
C TYR A 53 -14.83 1.06 2.10
N VAL A 54 -14.08 1.69 1.17
CA VAL A 54 -13.20 2.81 1.53
C VAL A 54 -14.02 4.06 1.84
N GLU A 55 -15.00 4.39 0.99
CA GLU A 55 -15.77 5.62 1.15
C GLU A 55 -16.87 5.49 2.21
N ARG A 56 -17.50 4.35 2.33
CA ARG A 56 -18.57 4.17 3.30
C ARG A 56 -18.04 3.76 4.68
N ASP A 57 -17.27 2.67 4.76
CA ASP A 57 -16.94 2.05 6.04
C ASP A 57 -15.75 2.75 6.71
N VAL A 58 -14.66 3.03 5.95
CA VAL A 58 -13.50 3.74 6.49
C VAL A 58 -13.84 5.19 6.84
N ARG A 59 -14.65 5.85 6.02
CA ARG A 59 -15.14 7.20 6.27
C ARG A 59 -15.86 7.33 7.62
N GLN A 60 -16.68 6.34 8.00
CA GLN A 60 -17.42 6.38 9.26
C GLN A 60 -16.50 6.36 10.49
N MET A 61 -15.33 5.70 10.40
CA MET A 61 -14.39 5.59 11.51
C MET A 61 -13.77 6.95 11.92
N VAL A 62 -13.68 7.91 10.99
CA VAL A 62 -13.05 9.23 11.24
C VAL A 62 -14.00 10.40 10.98
N ASN A 63 -15.30 10.15 10.87
CA ASN A 63 -16.34 11.18 10.64
C ASN A 63 -15.98 12.15 9.50
N ILE A 64 -15.60 11.61 8.34
CA ILE A 64 -15.21 12.40 7.16
C ILE A 64 -16.45 13.07 6.58
N GLN A 65 -16.49 14.39 6.63
CA GLN A 65 -17.62 15.18 6.14
C GLN A 65 -17.55 15.40 4.62
N ASP A 66 -16.35 15.64 4.09
CA ASP A 66 -16.12 15.89 2.66
C ASP A 66 -15.48 14.66 1.97
N LEU A 67 -16.32 13.94 1.24
CA LEU A 67 -15.92 12.74 0.50
C LEU A 67 -14.95 13.07 -0.64
N ALA A 68 -15.13 14.19 -1.33
CA ALA A 68 -14.28 14.55 -2.46
C ALA A 68 -12.84 14.85 -2.01
N ILE A 69 -12.67 15.50 -0.85
CA ILE A 69 -11.36 15.73 -0.25
C ILE A 69 -10.73 14.41 0.19
N PHE A 70 -11.52 13.49 0.76
CA PHE A 70 -11.01 12.17 1.15
C PHE A 70 -10.56 11.33 -0.05
N GLN A 71 -11.35 11.31 -1.14
CA GLN A 71 -10.96 10.67 -2.39
C GLN A 71 -9.66 11.26 -2.96
N ARG A 72 -9.52 12.60 -2.95
CA ARG A 72 -8.28 13.27 -3.33
C ARG A 72 -7.12 12.82 -2.46
N PHE A 73 -7.31 12.78 -1.15
CA PHE A 73 -6.28 12.36 -0.19
C PHE A 73 -5.77 10.95 -0.48
N ILE A 74 -6.68 9.97 -0.71
CA ILE A 74 -6.27 8.59 -1.00
C ILE A 74 -5.52 8.50 -2.34
N ARG A 75 -5.96 9.23 -3.37
CA ARG A 75 -5.24 9.30 -4.66
C ARG A 75 -3.86 9.93 -4.52
N LEU A 76 -3.72 10.96 -3.70
CA LEU A 76 -2.44 11.56 -3.37
C LEU A 76 -1.53 10.60 -2.58
N CYS A 77 -2.08 9.74 -1.74
CA CYS A 77 -1.34 8.64 -1.11
C CYS A 77 -0.83 7.65 -2.17
N ALA A 78 -1.66 7.25 -3.16
CA ALA A 78 -1.24 6.35 -4.23
C ALA A 78 -0.09 6.95 -5.06
N GLY A 79 -0.15 8.23 -5.38
CA GLY A 79 0.94 8.95 -6.07
C GLY A 79 2.24 9.07 -5.26
N ARG A 80 2.23 8.68 -3.98
CA ARG A 80 3.39 8.69 -3.08
C ARG A 80 3.83 7.29 -2.63
N THR A 81 3.30 6.26 -3.27
CA THR A 81 3.71 4.88 -3.02
C THR A 81 5.21 4.72 -3.21
N GLY A 82 5.89 4.05 -2.27
CA GLY A 82 7.35 3.87 -2.25
C GLY A 82 8.14 5.10 -1.78
N GLN A 83 7.48 6.24 -1.48
CA GLN A 83 8.16 7.47 -1.08
C GLN A 83 8.14 7.68 0.43
N LEU A 84 9.12 8.45 0.92
CA LEU A 84 9.12 8.94 2.30
C LEU A 84 7.88 9.80 2.55
N LEU A 85 7.14 9.46 3.58
CA LEU A 85 5.94 10.17 3.96
C LEU A 85 6.27 11.58 4.47
N ASN A 86 5.90 12.59 3.70
CA ASN A 86 5.84 13.98 4.14
C ASN A 86 4.38 14.36 4.41
N LEU A 87 3.96 14.19 5.66
CA LEU A 87 2.58 14.40 6.05
C LEU A 87 2.12 15.85 5.86
N SER A 88 3.00 16.84 6.02
CA SER A 88 2.67 18.25 5.82
C SER A 88 2.44 18.56 4.34
N SER A 89 3.28 18.04 3.44
CA SER A 89 3.07 18.17 1.99
C SER A 89 1.77 17.47 1.56
N LEU A 90 1.54 16.25 2.04
CA LEU A 90 0.33 15.49 1.72
C LEU A 90 -0.95 16.24 2.18
N ALA A 91 -0.94 16.80 3.38
CA ALA A 91 -2.04 17.58 3.92
C ALA A 91 -2.31 18.85 3.10
N ASN A 92 -1.24 19.57 2.74
CA ASN A 92 -1.33 20.78 1.92
C ASN A 92 -1.93 20.49 0.55
N ASP A 93 -1.44 19.44 -0.14
CA ASP A 93 -1.91 19.06 -1.47
C ASP A 93 -3.36 18.55 -1.45
N ALA A 94 -3.79 17.95 -0.34
CA ALA A 94 -5.18 17.55 -0.11
C ALA A 94 -6.10 18.72 0.28
N GLY A 95 -5.53 19.85 0.75
CA GLY A 95 -6.29 20.99 1.25
C GLY A 95 -6.87 20.77 2.65
N ILE A 96 -6.17 20.00 3.52
CA ILE A 96 -6.60 19.69 4.88
C ILE A 96 -5.53 20.00 5.93
N ALA A 97 -5.94 20.05 7.19
CA ALA A 97 -5.00 20.19 8.29
C ALA A 97 -4.11 18.94 8.45
N VAL A 98 -2.87 19.11 8.90
CA VAL A 98 -1.90 18.02 9.13
C VAL A 98 -2.45 16.96 10.11
N ASN A 99 -3.17 17.42 11.15
CA ASN A 99 -3.78 16.50 12.13
C ASN A 99 -4.90 15.66 11.48
N THR A 100 -5.67 16.22 10.55
CA THR A 100 -6.67 15.51 9.77
C THR A 100 -6.00 14.45 8.86
N ALA A 101 -4.94 14.85 8.14
CA ALA A 101 -4.18 13.90 7.31
C ALA A 101 -3.60 12.75 8.14
N ARG A 102 -3.10 13.03 9.35
CA ARG A 102 -2.59 12.01 10.27
C ARG A 102 -3.71 11.05 10.71
N ALA A 103 -4.87 11.56 11.09
CA ALA A 103 -6.00 10.74 11.50
C ALA A 103 -6.49 9.84 10.36
N TRP A 104 -6.62 10.40 9.15
CA TRP A 104 -7.03 9.64 7.97
C TRP A 104 -6.03 8.55 7.60
N LEU A 105 -4.73 8.88 7.63
CA LEU A 105 -3.68 7.90 7.36
C LEU A 105 -3.69 6.76 8.39
N SER A 106 -3.87 7.08 9.69
CA SER A 106 -3.95 6.06 10.75
C SER A 106 -5.13 5.12 10.55
N VAL A 107 -6.27 5.60 10.04
CA VAL A 107 -7.41 4.73 9.74
C VAL A 107 -7.16 3.89 8.50
N LEU A 108 -6.55 4.43 7.45
CA LEU A 108 -6.15 3.65 6.27
C LEU A 108 -5.17 2.52 6.65
N GLU A 109 -4.25 2.77 7.58
CA GLU A 109 -3.32 1.77 8.11
C GLU A 109 -4.06 0.73 8.97
N ALA A 110 -4.90 1.16 9.91
CA ALA A 110 -5.70 0.27 10.76
C ALA A 110 -6.69 -0.61 9.96
N SER A 111 -7.14 -0.11 8.80
CA SER A 111 -8.01 -0.83 7.85
C SER A 111 -7.24 -1.69 6.85
N TYR A 112 -5.93 -1.81 6.97
CA TYR A 112 -5.06 -2.55 6.05
C TYR A 112 -5.22 -2.14 4.57
N LEU A 113 -5.44 -0.86 4.33
CA LEU A 113 -5.40 -0.28 2.98
C LEU A 113 -3.99 0.18 2.64
N VAL A 114 -3.27 0.70 3.63
CA VAL A 114 -1.88 1.10 3.50
C VAL A 114 -1.00 0.45 4.58
N TYR A 115 0.27 0.41 4.31
CA TYR A 115 1.32 -0.02 5.23
C TYR A 115 2.41 1.06 5.29
N LEU A 116 2.83 1.41 6.47
CA LEU A 116 3.92 2.34 6.72
C LEU A 116 5.18 1.55 7.08
N LEU A 117 6.09 1.40 6.10
CA LEU A 117 7.36 0.72 6.33
C LEU A 117 8.27 1.64 7.15
N PRO A 118 8.67 1.25 8.38
CA PRO A 118 9.50 2.07 9.23
C PRO A 118 10.97 2.06 8.78
N PRO A 119 11.72 3.13 9.05
CA PRO A 119 13.17 3.14 8.84
C PRO A 119 13.89 2.29 9.87
N HIS A 120 14.97 1.62 9.46
CA HIS A 120 15.85 0.86 10.34
C HIS A 120 16.82 1.79 11.08
N HIS A 121 16.78 1.82 12.39
CA HIS A 121 17.67 2.60 13.25
C HIS A 121 18.59 1.71 14.08
N ARG A 122 19.80 1.47 13.61
CA ARG A 122 20.83 0.74 14.40
C ARG A 122 21.57 1.63 15.40
N ASN A 123 21.50 2.96 15.26
CA ASN A 123 22.18 3.93 16.15
C ASN A 123 21.35 5.22 16.28
N PHE A 124 20.78 5.47 17.44
CA PHE A 124 20.01 6.67 17.80
C PHE A 124 20.82 8.01 17.70
N ARG A 125 22.13 7.95 17.48
CA ARG A 125 23.03 9.13 17.43
C ARG A 125 23.23 9.71 16.03
N LYS A 126 22.92 9.00 14.96
CA LYS A 126 23.01 9.52 13.59
C LYS A 126 21.69 10.15 13.17
N ARG A 127 21.75 11.30 12.47
CA ARG A 127 20.59 11.94 11.83
C ARG A 127 20.10 11.04 10.68
N LEU A 128 19.31 10.03 10.99
CA LEU A 128 18.68 9.14 10.04
C LEU A 128 17.28 9.69 9.70
N VAL A 129 16.81 9.36 8.52
CA VAL A 129 15.45 9.66 8.10
C VAL A 129 14.46 9.04 9.10
N LYS A 130 13.56 9.85 9.67
CA LYS A 130 12.59 9.39 10.67
C LYS A 130 11.22 9.06 10.09
N SER A 131 10.95 9.51 8.86
CA SER A 131 9.66 9.27 8.20
C SER A 131 9.60 7.86 7.64
N ALA A 132 8.46 7.20 7.78
CA ALA A 132 8.18 5.93 7.11
C ALA A 132 8.03 6.11 5.60
N LYS A 133 8.19 5.03 4.82
CA LYS A 133 7.72 4.94 3.43
C LYS A 133 6.27 4.46 3.40
N LEU A 134 5.47 5.01 2.50
CA LEU A 134 4.06 4.64 2.31
C LEU A 134 3.93 3.56 1.24
N TYR A 135 3.18 2.50 1.51
CA TYR A 135 2.80 1.46 0.56
C TYR A 135 1.32 1.14 0.67
N PHE A 136 0.68 0.75 -0.43
CA PHE A 136 -0.64 0.16 -0.41
C PHE A 136 -0.53 -1.35 -0.20
N ILE A 137 -1.44 -1.95 0.56
CA ILE A 137 -1.44 -3.41 0.79
C ILE A 137 -1.66 -4.20 -0.50
N ASP A 138 -2.27 -3.55 -1.50
CA ASP A 138 -2.53 -4.14 -2.81
C ASP A 138 -2.08 -3.20 -3.93
N SER A 139 -1.30 -3.73 -4.89
CA SER A 139 -0.78 -2.96 -6.02
C SER A 139 -1.88 -2.57 -7.01
N GLY A 140 -2.88 -3.41 -7.21
CA GLY A 140 -3.99 -3.13 -8.10
C GLY A 140 -4.88 -2.00 -7.60
N LEU A 141 -5.12 -1.92 -6.27
CA LEU A 141 -5.80 -0.77 -5.67
C LEU A 141 -5.01 0.52 -5.89
N ALA A 142 -3.70 0.48 -5.70
CA ALA A 142 -2.84 1.64 -5.95
C ALA A 142 -2.85 2.04 -7.44
N ALA A 143 -2.76 1.08 -8.35
CA ALA A 143 -2.84 1.30 -9.79
C ALA A 143 -4.19 1.93 -10.21
N TRP A 144 -5.29 1.42 -9.67
CA TRP A 144 -6.64 1.97 -9.91
C TRP A 144 -6.76 3.42 -9.42
N LEU A 145 -6.26 3.72 -8.22
CA LEU A 145 -6.27 5.07 -7.64
C LEU A 145 -5.41 6.06 -8.46
N LEU A 146 -4.36 5.57 -9.13
CA LEU A 146 -3.53 6.33 -10.08
C LEU A 146 -4.22 6.55 -11.44
N GLY A 147 -5.37 5.92 -11.68
CA GLY A 147 -6.12 6.03 -12.93
C GLY A 147 -5.59 5.11 -14.04
N ILE A 148 -4.79 4.10 -13.71
CA ILE A 148 -4.31 3.08 -14.66
C ILE A 148 -5.48 2.15 -14.99
N GLN A 149 -5.76 1.95 -16.28
CA GLN A 149 -6.97 1.27 -16.76
C GLN A 149 -6.71 -0.17 -17.23
N ASP A 150 -5.46 -0.50 -17.56
CA ASP A 150 -5.05 -1.82 -18.02
C ASP A 150 -3.55 -2.06 -17.81
N ALA A 151 -3.12 -3.32 -17.94
CA ALA A 151 -1.72 -3.73 -17.79
C ALA A 151 -0.79 -3.09 -18.86
N GLY A 152 -1.30 -2.86 -20.07
CA GLY A 152 -0.54 -2.20 -21.13
C GLY A 152 -0.20 -0.76 -20.77
N GLN A 153 -1.16 -0.02 -20.20
CA GLN A 153 -0.91 1.32 -19.68
C GLN A 153 0.07 1.30 -18.50
N LEU A 154 -0.04 0.29 -17.60
CA LEU A 154 0.87 0.15 -16.46
C LEU A 154 2.31 -0.09 -16.93
N SER A 155 2.52 -0.88 -17.98
CA SER A 155 3.86 -1.25 -18.48
C SER A 155 4.73 -0.04 -18.85
N ILE A 156 4.13 1.06 -19.29
CA ILE A 156 4.80 2.33 -19.67
C ILE A 156 4.59 3.44 -18.65
N HIS A 157 3.87 3.18 -17.55
CA HIS A 157 3.51 4.20 -16.58
C HIS A 157 4.72 4.58 -15.70
N PRO A 158 4.95 5.88 -15.42
CA PRO A 158 6.08 6.33 -14.57
C PRO A 158 6.11 5.69 -13.18
N MET A 159 4.95 5.33 -12.63
CA MET A 159 4.82 4.68 -11.32
C MET A 159 5.01 3.16 -11.34
N ARG A 160 5.31 2.54 -12.50
CA ARG A 160 5.49 1.09 -12.60
C ARG A 160 6.53 0.54 -11.62
N GLY A 161 7.70 1.22 -11.53
CA GLY A 161 8.75 0.82 -10.60
C GLY A 161 8.30 0.90 -9.12
N ALA A 162 7.60 1.97 -8.76
CA ALA A 162 7.05 2.13 -7.41
C ALA A 162 5.95 1.11 -7.08
N LEU A 163 5.11 0.74 -8.06
CA LEU A 163 4.10 -0.31 -7.89
C LEU A 163 4.74 -1.70 -7.77
N PHE A 164 5.84 -1.96 -8.48
CA PHE A 164 6.62 -3.18 -8.32
C PHE A 164 7.27 -3.25 -6.92
N GLU A 165 7.93 -2.18 -6.47
CA GLU A 165 8.47 -2.09 -5.11
C GLU A 165 7.37 -2.29 -4.06
N ASN A 166 6.22 -1.65 -4.23
CA ASN A 166 5.04 -1.82 -3.39
C ASN A 166 4.64 -3.30 -3.28
N TRP A 167 4.53 -3.97 -4.42
CA TRP A 167 4.16 -5.39 -4.47
C TRP A 167 5.19 -6.26 -3.74
N VAL A 168 6.50 -6.06 -3.96
CA VAL A 168 7.56 -6.81 -3.26
C VAL A 168 7.47 -6.63 -1.75
N ILE A 169 7.33 -5.39 -1.27
CA ILE A 169 7.22 -5.08 0.16
C ILE A 169 6.00 -5.77 0.78
N THR A 170 4.87 -5.72 0.09
CA THR A 170 3.63 -6.31 0.62
C THR A 170 3.62 -7.84 0.53
N GLU A 171 4.29 -8.45 -0.45
CA GLU A 171 4.51 -9.90 -0.48
C GLU A 171 5.31 -10.38 0.73
N LEU A 172 6.40 -9.69 1.08
CA LEU A 172 7.17 -10.01 2.28
C LEU A 172 6.33 -9.84 3.55
N LEU A 173 5.50 -8.79 3.61
CA LEU A 173 4.60 -8.54 4.75
C LEU A 173 3.55 -9.65 4.89
N LYS A 174 2.89 -10.06 3.79
CA LYS A 174 1.91 -11.15 3.75
C LYS A 174 2.51 -12.47 4.21
N GLN A 175 3.74 -12.79 3.75
CA GLN A 175 4.44 -14.00 4.21
C GLN A 175 4.66 -14.03 5.73
N ARG A 176 4.90 -12.88 6.36
CA ARG A 176 5.00 -12.76 7.82
C ARG A 176 3.65 -12.98 8.48
N PHE A 177 2.62 -12.28 8.03
CA PHE A 177 1.28 -12.35 8.61
C PHE A 177 0.63 -13.72 8.42
N ASN A 178 0.84 -14.39 7.29
CA ASN A 178 0.36 -15.76 7.05
C ASN A 178 0.98 -16.78 8.02
N ARG A 179 2.13 -16.44 8.63
CA ARG A 179 2.77 -17.23 9.70
C ARG A 179 2.41 -16.75 11.10
N ALA A 180 1.43 -15.85 11.23
CA ALA A 180 1.06 -15.18 12.48
C ALA A 180 2.24 -14.44 13.16
N LEU A 181 3.20 -13.95 12.38
CA LEU A 181 4.35 -13.18 12.85
C LEU A 181 4.12 -11.69 12.61
N VAL A 182 4.61 -10.86 13.53
CA VAL A 182 4.63 -9.41 13.36
C VAL A 182 5.62 -9.00 12.26
N SER A 183 5.40 -7.84 11.64
CA SER A 183 6.36 -7.30 10.68
C SER A 183 7.71 -7.02 11.35
N ASN A 184 8.78 -7.45 10.68
CA ASN A 184 10.18 -7.14 11.01
C ASN A 184 10.87 -6.49 9.80
N LEU A 185 10.07 -5.90 8.92
CA LEU A 185 10.52 -5.23 7.72
C LEU A 185 10.82 -3.77 8.03
N TYR A 186 11.89 -3.28 7.45
CA TYR A 186 12.37 -1.90 7.56
C TYR A 186 12.97 -1.48 6.22
N PHE A 187 13.10 -0.19 5.96
CA PHE A 187 14.02 0.32 4.96
C PHE A 187 15.21 1.02 5.64
N TRP A 188 16.27 1.24 4.89
CA TRP A 188 17.40 2.03 5.37
C TRP A 188 17.74 3.12 4.36
N ARG A 189 17.95 4.33 4.86
CA ARG A 189 18.40 5.46 4.04
C ARG A 189 19.28 6.38 4.87
N ASP A 190 20.43 6.78 4.27
CA ASP A 190 21.31 7.79 4.85
C ASP A 190 21.02 9.19 4.30
N ASN A 191 21.68 10.20 4.89
CA ASN A 191 21.55 11.59 4.46
C ASN A 191 22.24 11.88 3.11
N SER A 192 23.06 10.95 2.61
CA SER A 192 23.77 11.05 1.33
C SER A 192 22.92 10.51 0.16
N GLY A 193 21.76 9.94 0.48
CA GLY A 193 20.81 9.39 -0.51
C GLY A 193 21.03 7.92 -0.83
N ASN A 194 21.99 7.23 -0.18
CA ASN A 194 22.08 5.78 -0.30
C ASN A 194 20.88 5.12 0.37
N GLU A 195 20.28 4.14 -0.29
CA GLU A 195 19.04 3.52 0.16
C GLU A 195 19.07 2.00 -0.01
N ILE A 196 18.44 1.29 0.93
CA ILE A 196 18.06 -0.11 0.84
C ILE A 196 16.55 -0.15 1.04
N ASP A 197 15.82 -0.57 0.01
CA ASP A 197 14.36 -0.50 -0.02
C ASP A 197 13.71 -1.39 1.02
N VAL A 198 14.30 -2.55 1.33
CA VAL A 198 13.80 -3.44 2.37
C VAL A 198 14.92 -4.18 3.08
N LEU A 199 14.79 -4.24 4.41
CA LEU A 199 15.62 -5.04 5.31
C LEU A 199 14.67 -5.91 6.16
N GLU A 200 14.95 -7.18 6.23
CA GLU A 200 14.34 -8.08 7.20
C GLU A 200 15.28 -8.27 8.39
N VAL A 201 14.85 -7.84 9.57
CA VAL A 201 15.64 -7.96 10.80
C VAL A 201 15.27 -9.27 11.49
N MET A 202 16.19 -10.24 11.46
CA MET A 202 16.04 -11.48 12.23
C MET A 202 16.37 -11.20 13.69
N ALA A 203 15.50 -11.66 14.60
CA ALA A 203 15.86 -11.70 16.01
C ALA A 203 17.03 -12.69 16.15
N CYS A 204 18.17 -12.25 16.71
CA CYS A 204 19.20 -13.20 17.14
C CYS A 204 18.57 -14.13 18.18
N GLN A 205 18.58 -15.43 17.90
CA GLN A 205 18.23 -16.48 18.85
C GLN A 205 19.33 -16.57 19.92
#